data_e555cf6e2170f3b24fa1553c0b891657
#
_entry.id   e555cf6e2170f3b24fa1553c0b891657
#
_cell.length_a   1.000
_cell.length_b   1.000
_cell.length_c   1.000
_cell.angle_alpha   90.00
_cell.angle_beta   90.00
_cell.angle_gamma   90.00
#
_symmetry.space_group_name_H-M   'P 1'
#
loop_
_entity.id
_entity.type
_entity.pdbx_description
1 polymer ?
#
loop_
_entity_poly.entity_id
_entity_poly.type
_entity_poly.pdbx_seq_one_letter_code
_entity_poly.pdbx_strand_id
1 'polypeptide(L)'
;NSAWTKSAVTVDASYVAPDGTSTASKLTSTGAAGATGVYDSYNTGAGKSLTCFMKAGSSGVYGWIEGIVGGASPYAVFDLESATVVRSRSCDASIEPVGNGWFRCVLANTTNAMSFFSVGGSDNTYTSSPWGSSDLTQGKFIYAWGAQLNRSDLGGMVNNPDRGDSYV
;
A
#
# COMPACT_ATOMS: atom_id res chain seq x y z
N ASN A 1 -9.76 13.21 8.02
CA ASN A 1 -8.66 12.93 7.12
C ASN A 1 -9.16 12.74 5.70
N SER A 2 -9.20 13.83 4.98
CA SER A 2 -9.97 13.99 3.73
C SER A 2 -9.10 13.92 2.47
N ALA A 3 -7.86 13.48 2.56
CA ALA A 3 -6.92 13.74 1.48
C ALA A 3 -6.82 12.64 0.41
N TRP A 4 -7.10 11.38 0.75
CA TRP A 4 -6.93 10.28 -0.19
C TRP A 4 -7.98 10.26 -1.29
N THR A 5 -7.52 10.39 -2.52
CA THR A 5 -8.37 10.23 -3.72
C THR A 5 -8.61 8.74 -3.97
N LYS A 6 -9.84 8.39 -4.33
CA LYS A 6 -10.26 7.01 -4.62
C LYS A 6 -10.23 6.75 -6.11
N SER A 7 -9.77 5.57 -6.49
CA SER A 7 -9.81 5.08 -7.87
C SER A 7 -10.39 3.67 -7.88
N ALA A 8 -11.48 3.45 -8.57
CA ALA A 8 -12.18 2.17 -8.71
C ALA A 8 -12.48 1.43 -7.39
N VAL A 9 -12.55 2.14 -6.25
CA VAL A 9 -12.88 1.59 -4.93
C VAL A 9 -13.90 2.44 -4.19
N THR A 10 -14.70 1.77 -3.35
CA THR A 10 -15.34 2.39 -2.19
C THR A 10 -14.44 2.21 -0.97
N VAL A 11 -14.47 3.15 -0.05
CA VAL A 11 -13.70 3.11 1.19
C VAL A 11 -14.64 3.23 2.37
N ASP A 12 -14.68 2.17 3.18
CA ASP A 12 -15.41 2.13 4.44
C ASP A 12 -14.43 2.12 5.60
N ALA A 13 -14.65 2.98 6.60
CA ALA A 13 -13.80 3.10 7.79
C ALA A 13 -14.32 2.24 8.95
N SER A 14 -13.59 2.27 10.07
CA SER A 14 -13.97 1.68 11.35
C SER A 14 -13.83 0.15 11.43
N TYR A 15 -12.84 -0.40 10.76
CA TYR A 15 -12.42 -1.79 10.92
C TYR A 15 -11.26 -1.90 11.93
N VAL A 16 -11.11 -3.07 12.53
CA VAL A 16 -10.05 -3.31 13.53
C VAL A 16 -8.68 -3.28 12.84
N ALA A 17 -7.84 -2.37 13.29
CA ALA A 17 -6.48 -2.16 12.85
C ALA A 17 -5.48 -3.07 13.59
N PRO A 18 -4.20 -3.15 13.16
CA PRO A 18 -3.18 -3.94 13.86
C PRO A 18 -2.97 -3.55 15.33
N ASP A 19 -3.18 -2.29 15.68
CA ASP A 19 -3.07 -1.77 17.04
C ASP A 19 -4.30 -2.03 17.93
N GLY A 20 -5.31 -2.71 17.39
CA GLY A 20 -6.56 -3.02 18.08
C GLY A 20 -7.62 -1.91 18.04
N THR A 21 -7.31 -0.75 17.49
CA THR A 21 -8.29 0.33 17.31
C THR A 21 -9.20 0.09 16.11
N SER A 22 -10.34 0.77 16.05
CA SER A 22 -11.27 0.67 14.89
C SER A 22 -10.99 1.79 13.87
N THR A 23 -9.75 1.85 13.38
CA THR A 23 -9.28 2.93 12.50
C THR A 23 -8.81 2.45 11.11
N ALA A 24 -8.85 1.15 10.85
CA ALA A 24 -8.53 0.63 9.53
C ALA A 24 -9.65 0.90 8.51
N SER A 25 -9.28 0.95 7.25
CA SER A 25 -10.17 1.15 6.12
C SER A 25 -10.28 -0.12 5.29
N LYS A 26 -11.50 -0.41 4.82
CA LYS A 26 -11.80 -1.45 3.84
C LYS A 26 -11.90 -0.79 2.46
N LEU A 27 -11.11 -1.27 1.53
CA LEU A 27 -11.09 -0.83 0.13
C LEU A 27 -11.78 -1.90 -0.72
N THR A 28 -13.00 -1.65 -1.15
CA THR A 28 -13.81 -2.60 -1.95
C THR A 28 -13.82 -2.15 -3.41
N SER A 29 -13.49 -3.05 -4.32
CA SER A 29 -13.53 -2.80 -5.76
C SER A 29 -14.96 -2.52 -6.23
N THR A 30 -15.10 -1.47 -7.04
CA THR A 30 -16.35 -1.15 -7.73
C THR A 30 -16.49 -1.88 -9.07
N GLY A 31 -15.42 -2.53 -9.55
CA GLY A 31 -15.35 -3.12 -10.88
C GLY A 31 -15.19 -2.10 -12.01
N ALA A 32 -14.99 -0.83 -11.68
CA ALA A 32 -14.70 0.17 -12.69
C ALA A 32 -13.29 -0.03 -13.26
N ALA A 33 -13.08 0.33 -14.51
CA ALA A 33 -11.77 0.30 -15.14
C ALA A 33 -10.79 1.26 -14.44
N GLY A 34 -9.53 0.85 -14.31
CA GLY A 34 -8.45 1.63 -13.72
C GLY A 34 -7.86 1.01 -12.46
N ALA A 35 -6.89 1.67 -11.88
CA ALA A 35 -6.24 1.21 -10.66
C ALA A 35 -7.23 1.08 -9.50
N THR A 36 -7.19 -0.05 -8.81
CA THR A 36 -8.10 -0.33 -7.70
C THR A 36 -7.44 0.03 -6.38
N GLY A 37 -7.55 1.28 -5.98
CA GLY A 37 -6.89 1.76 -4.77
C GLY A 37 -7.15 3.22 -4.43
N VAL A 38 -6.35 3.73 -3.52
CA VAL A 38 -6.37 5.12 -3.07
C VAL A 38 -5.00 5.76 -3.25
N TYR A 39 -4.95 7.06 -3.46
CA TYR A 39 -3.70 7.80 -3.61
C TYR A 39 -3.77 9.20 -3.01
N ASP A 40 -2.62 9.70 -2.65
CA ASP A 40 -2.42 11.09 -2.27
C ASP A 40 -1.21 11.66 -3.01
N SER A 41 -1.22 12.96 -3.26
CA SER A 41 -0.18 13.62 -4.02
C SER A 41 0.87 14.22 -3.11
N TYR A 42 2.11 13.91 -3.43
CA TYR A 42 3.25 14.64 -2.91
C TYR A 42 4.44 14.59 -3.85
N ASN A 43 5.23 15.66 -3.86
CA ASN A 43 6.50 15.70 -4.56
C ASN A 43 7.63 15.34 -3.62
N THR A 44 8.31 14.23 -3.89
CA THR A 44 9.47 13.80 -3.11
C THR A 44 10.66 13.56 -4.01
N GLY A 45 11.86 13.73 -3.45
CA GLY A 45 13.09 13.20 -4.08
C GLY A 45 13.16 11.68 -3.97
N ALA A 46 14.19 11.08 -4.56
CA ALA A 46 14.54 9.68 -4.37
C ALA A 46 14.90 9.35 -2.90
N GLY A 47 15.14 8.08 -2.59
CA GLY A 47 15.54 7.64 -1.24
C GLY A 47 14.41 7.73 -0.21
N LYS A 48 13.18 7.39 -0.61
CA LYS A 48 12.02 7.35 0.27
C LYS A 48 11.59 5.92 0.57
N SER A 49 10.88 5.77 1.67
CA SER A 49 10.19 4.53 2.04
C SER A 49 8.71 4.80 2.18
N LEU A 50 7.91 3.93 1.58
CA LEU A 50 6.46 3.89 1.71
C LEU A 50 6.10 2.66 2.52
N THR A 51 5.27 2.83 3.54
CA THR A 51 4.80 1.74 4.39
C THR A 51 3.29 1.76 4.47
N CYS A 52 2.66 0.60 4.41
CA CYS A 52 1.25 0.42 4.69
C CYS A 52 1.02 -0.93 5.33
N PHE A 53 0.16 -1.00 6.33
CA PHE A 53 -0.34 -2.26 6.87
C PHE A 53 -1.52 -2.71 6.01
N MET A 54 -1.46 -3.96 5.56
CA MET A 54 -2.50 -4.54 4.69
C MET A 54 -2.94 -5.89 5.20
N LYS A 55 -4.20 -6.23 4.90
CA LYS A 55 -4.79 -7.53 5.19
C LYS A 55 -5.70 -7.95 4.06
N ALA A 56 -5.63 -9.20 3.67
CA ALA A 56 -6.58 -9.78 2.72
C ALA A 56 -7.99 -9.75 3.30
N GLY A 57 -8.93 -9.27 2.52
CA GLY A 57 -10.35 -9.32 2.88
C GLY A 57 -11.09 -10.37 2.09
N SER A 58 -10.62 -10.65 0.87
CA SER A 58 -11.10 -11.71 0.00
C SER A 58 -9.95 -12.67 -0.31
N SER A 59 -10.26 -13.93 -0.66
CA SER A 59 -9.24 -14.89 -1.08
C SER A 59 -8.63 -14.53 -2.44
N GLY A 60 -7.37 -14.87 -2.64
CA GLY A 60 -6.62 -14.64 -3.87
C GLY A 60 -6.43 -13.17 -4.20
N VAL A 61 -6.29 -12.32 -3.19
CA VAL A 61 -6.03 -10.90 -3.38
C VAL A 61 -4.59 -10.55 -3.00
N TYR A 62 -4.01 -9.66 -3.78
CA TYR A 62 -2.69 -9.07 -3.55
C TYR A 62 -2.87 -7.62 -3.10
N GLY A 63 -1.98 -7.17 -2.19
CA GLY A 63 -1.83 -5.75 -1.91
C GLY A 63 -0.71 -5.14 -2.74
N TRP A 64 -0.77 -3.86 -3.03
CA TRP A 64 0.31 -3.16 -3.69
C TRP A 64 0.54 -1.76 -3.13
N ILE A 65 1.79 -1.32 -3.20
CA ILE A 65 2.23 0.05 -2.91
C ILE A 65 2.96 0.56 -4.15
N GLU A 66 2.68 1.79 -4.55
CA GLU A 66 3.36 2.43 -5.66
C GLU A 66 3.59 3.92 -5.40
N GLY A 67 4.80 4.38 -5.72
CA GLY A 67 5.10 5.80 -5.81
C GLY A 67 5.06 6.22 -7.27
N ILE A 68 4.00 6.90 -7.69
CA ILE A 68 3.78 7.20 -9.09
C ILE A 68 4.71 8.33 -9.54
N VAL A 69 5.48 8.03 -10.59
CA VAL A 69 6.22 8.98 -11.38
C VAL A 69 6.18 8.54 -12.84
N GLY A 70 6.12 9.42 -13.77
CA GLY A 70 6.06 9.04 -15.20
C GLY A 70 7.13 8.01 -15.57
N GLY A 71 6.76 6.88 -16.13
CA GLY A 71 7.60 5.88 -16.80
C GLY A 71 8.32 4.86 -15.93
N ALA A 72 8.87 5.21 -14.77
CA ALA A 72 9.70 4.32 -13.94
C ALA A 72 9.27 4.32 -12.46
N SER A 73 7.97 4.30 -12.22
CA SER A 73 7.39 4.29 -10.86
C SER A 73 7.96 3.16 -10.00
N PRO A 74 8.48 3.45 -8.80
CA PRO A 74 8.78 2.40 -7.82
C PRO A 74 7.49 1.78 -7.33
N TYR A 75 7.43 0.45 -7.32
CA TYR A 75 6.28 -0.29 -6.81
C TYR A 75 6.66 -1.63 -6.20
N ALA A 76 5.79 -2.14 -5.35
CA ALA A 76 5.85 -3.50 -4.85
C ALA A 76 4.45 -4.12 -4.77
N VAL A 77 4.37 -5.41 -5.08
CA VAL A 77 3.16 -6.23 -5.01
C VAL A 77 3.39 -7.35 -4.00
N PHE A 78 2.45 -7.53 -3.10
CA PHE A 78 2.52 -8.43 -1.97
C PHE A 78 1.41 -9.45 -2.01
N ASP A 79 1.75 -10.72 -1.83
CA ASP A 79 0.78 -11.77 -1.57
C ASP A 79 0.41 -11.72 -0.08
N LEU A 80 -0.83 -11.36 0.20
CA LEU A 80 -1.34 -11.21 1.56
C LEU A 80 -1.83 -12.53 2.19
N GLU A 81 -1.70 -13.64 1.50
CA GLU A 81 -1.98 -14.98 2.03
C GLU A 81 -0.68 -15.72 2.38
N SER A 82 0.32 -15.67 1.48
CA SER A 82 1.59 -16.36 1.67
C SER A 82 2.68 -15.51 2.32
N ALA A 83 2.44 -14.22 2.59
CA ALA A 83 3.40 -13.27 3.13
C ALA A 83 4.67 -13.15 2.28
N THR A 84 4.52 -13.03 0.98
CA THR A 84 5.65 -12.91 0.05
C THR A 84 5.58 -11.64 -0.80
N VAL A 85 6.76 -11.11 -1.13
CA VAL A 85 6.88 -10.09 -2.17
C VAL A 85 6.81 -10.78 -3.52
N VAL A 86 5.75 -10.53 -4.27
CA VAL A 86 5.55 -11.14 -5.59
C VAL A 86 6.40 -10.44 -6.64
N ARG A 87 6.50 -9.12 -6.51
CA ARG A 87 7.23 -8.28 -7.46
C ARG A 87 7.60 -6.93 -6.84
N SER A 88 8.74 -6.40 -7.28
CA SER A 88 9.14 -5.02 -7.01
C SER A 88 9.88 -4.42 -8.20
N ARG A 89 9.89 -3.09 -8.29
CA ARG A 89 10.64 -2.33 -9.29
C ARG A 89 11.14 -1.03 -8.69
N SER A 90 12.40 -0.69 -8.93
CA SER A 90 13.04 0.58 -8.54
C SER A 90 12.97 0.86 -7.03
N CYS A 91 12.94 -0.18 -6.22
CA CYS A 91 12.90 -0.13 -4.76
C CYS A 91 13.29 -1.47 -4.16
N ASP A 92 13.60 -1.46 -2.87
CA ASP A 92 13.60 -2.66 -2.03
C ASP A 92 12.18 -2.87 -1.48
N ALA A 93 11.76 -4.13 -1.34
CA ALA A 93 10.44 -4.45 -0.82
C ALA A 93 10.51 -5.53 0.25
N SER A 94 9.69 -5.39 1.28
CA SER A 94 9.54 -6.41 2.33
C SER A 94 8.11 -6.50 2.81
N ILE A 95 7.76 -7.66 3.36
CA ILE A 95 6.48 -7.96 3.99
C ILE A 95 6.72 -8.73 5.28
N GLU A 96 6.11 -8.30 6.38
CA GLU A 96 6.26 -8.90 7.70
C GLU A 96 4.89 -9.13 8.34
N PRO A 97 4.60 -10.31 8.91
CA PRO A 97 3.38 -10.55 9.65
C PRO A 97 3.40 -9.77 10.98
N VAL A 98 2.28 -9.12 11.30
CA VAL A 98 2.10 -8.38 12.55
C VAL A 98 0.93 -8.91 13.40
N GLY A 99 0.41 -10.08 13.04
CA GLY A 99 -0.68 -10.73 13.74
C GLY A 99 -2.06 -10.49 13.14
N ASN A 100 -3.02 -11.34 13.48
CA ASN A 100 -4.42 -11.24 13.07
C ASN A 100 -4.66 -11.13 11.54
N GLY A 101 -3.75 -11.71 10.74
CA GLY A 101 -3.79 -11.64 9.27
C GLY A 101 -3.34 -10.31 8.68
N TRP A 102 -2.82 -9.40 9.50
CA TRP A 102 -2.21 -8.16 9.05
C TRP A 102 -0.73 -8.34 8.72
N PHE A 103 -0.29 -7.63 7.70
CA PHE A 103 1.09 -7.56 7.24
C PHE A 103 1.54 -6.11 7.16
N ARG A 104 2.75 -5.86 7.62
CA ARG A 104 3.47 -4.61 7.35
C ARG A 104 4.15 -4.75 6.01
N CYS A 105 3.71 -3.98 5.04
CA CYS A 105 4.23 -3.94 3.67
C CYS A 105 5.08 -2.69 3.50
N VAL A 106 6.31 -2.87 3.04
CA VAL A 106 7.29 -1.79 2.89
C VAL A 106 7.84 -1.76 1.48
N LEU A 107 7.89 -0.57 0.93
CA LEU A 107 8.62 -0.20 -0.27
C LEU A 107 9.68 0.82 0.15
N ALA A 108 10.96 0.50 0.04
CA ALA A 108 12.06 1.30 0.57
C ALA A 108 13.09 1.63 -0.52
N ASN A 109 13.97 2.58 -0.20
CA ASN A 109 15.13 2.93 -1.03
C ASN A 109 14.76 3.23 -2.48
N THR A 110 13.70 4.04 -2.69
CA THR A 110 13.24 4.38 -4.03
C THR A 110 14.36 5.05 -4.84
N THR A 111 14.61 4.55 -6.03
CA THR A 111 15.64 5.09 -6.92
C THR A 111 15.18 6.37 -7.63
N ASN A 112 13.88 6.59 -7.69
CA ASN A 112 13.27 7.72 -8.39
C ASN A 112 12.48 8.63 -7.45
N ALA A 113 12.39 9.89 -7.80
CA ALA A 113 11.43 10.82 -7.18
C ALA A 113 10.00 10.33 -7.43
N MET A 114 9.06 10.73 -6.56
CA MET A 114 7.65 10.34 -6.65
C MET A 114 6.75 11.56 -6.56
N SER A 115 5.66 11.55 -7.33
CA SER A 115 4.62 12.58 -7.28
C SER A 115 3.38 12.15 -6.51
N PHE A 116 3.18 10.84 -6.34
CA PHE A 116 2.04 10.29 -5.62
C PHE A 116 2.48 9.10 -4.78
N PHE A 117 1.78 8.90 -3.66
CA PHE A 117 1.77 7.67 -2.91
C PHE A 117 0.43 6.98 -3.11
N SER A 118 0.44 5.74 -3.55
CA SER A 118 -0.77 4.96 -3.78
C SER A 118 -0.68 3.58 -3.14
N VAL A 119 -1.82 3.11 -2.66
CA VAL A 119 -2.00 1.75 -2.13
C VAL A 119 -3.30 1.18 -2.66
N GLY A 120 -3.31 -0.13 -2.91
CA GLY A 120 -4.51 -0.77 -3.42
C GLY A 120 -4.43 -2.28 -3.42
N GLY A 121 -5.41 -2.88 -4.06
CA GLY A 121 -5.55 -4.32 -4.19
C GLY A 121 -5.66 -4.78 -5.64
N SER A 122 -5.40 -6.06 -5.82
CA SER A 122 -5.53 -6.76 -7.09
C SER A 122 -5.80 -8.23 -6.87
N ASP A 123 -6.34 -8.91 -7.86
CA ASP A 123 -6.43 -10.36 -7.90
C ASP A 123 -5.58 -10.98 -9.02
N ASN A 124 -4.62 -10.23 -9.53
CA ASN A 124 -3.61 -10.77 -10.42
C ASN A 124 -2.19 -10.26 -10.08
N THR A 125 -1.19 -10.94 -10.59
CA THR A 125 0.22 -10.56 -10.48
C THR A 125 0.64 -9.84 -11.76
N TYR A 126 0.82 -8.54 -11.70
CA TYR A 126 1.07 -7.70 -12.86
C TYR A 126 2.41 -7.91 -13.52
N THR A 127 2.44 -7.60 -14.80
CA THR A 127 3.69 -7.44 -15.58
C THR A 127 4.15 -5.99 -15.67
N SER A 128 3.33 -5.03 -15.26
CA SER A 128 3.59 -3.59 -15.31
C SER A 128 3.25 -2.91 -13.97
N SER A 129 3.31 -1.59 -13.93
CA SER A 129 2.95 -0.78 -12.76
C SER A 129 1.52 -1.08 -12.30
N PRO A 130 1.27 -1.34 -11.00
CA PRO A 130 -0.06 -1.62 -10.47
C PRO A 130 -1.05 -0.50 -10.78
N TRP A 131 -0.64 0.76 -10.66
CA TRP A 131 -1.50 1.91 -10.94
C TRP A 131 -2.03 1.93 -12.39
N GLY A 132 -1.23 1.45 -13.32
CA GLY A 132 -1.62 1.42 -14.74
C GLY A 132 -2.41 0.19 -15.16
N SER A 133 -2.43 -0.87 -14.36
CA SER A 133 -2.92 -2.18 -14.78
C SER A 133 -3.56 -3.00 -13.66
N SER A 134 -3.88 -2.37 -12.51
CA SER A 134 -4.47 -3.12 -11.41
C SER A 134 -5.95 -3.36 -11.62
N ASP A 135 -6.32 -4.63 -11.57
CA ASP A 135 -7.70 -5.05 -11.56
C ASP A 135 -7.97 -5.83 -10.27
N LEU A 136 -8.99 -5.44 -9.57
CA LEU A 136 -9.58 -6.24 -8.49
C LEU A 136 -11.03 -6.51 -8.88
N THR A 137 -11.41 -7.78 -8.90
CA THR A 137 -12.78 -8.19 -9.23
C THR A 137 -13.79 -7.42 -8.37
N GLN A 138 -14.86 -6.96 -8.98
CA GLN A 138 -15.93 -6.24 -8.29
C GLN A 138 -16.40 -6.96 -7.02
N GLY A 139 -16.47 -6.23 -5.93
CA GLY A 139 -16.88 -6.73 -4.61
C GLY A 139 -15.75 -7.38 -3.80
N LYS A 140 -14.62 -7.74 -4.41
CA LYS A 140 -13.43 -8.13 -3.64
C LYS A 140 -12.82 -6.93 -2.94
N PHE A 141 -12.12 -7.16 -1.84
CA PHE A 141 -11.59 -6.08 -1.01
C PHE A 141 -10.33 -6.47 -0.25
N ILE A 142 -9.59 -5.46 0.14
CA ILE A 142 -8.49 -5.52 1.11
C ILE A 142 -8.79 -4.57 2.27
N TYR A 143 -8.09 -4.76 3.38
CA TYR A 143 -7.98 -3.76 4.43
C TYR A 143 -6.63 -3.07 4.35
N ALA A 144 -6.61 -1.76 4.65
CA ALA A 144 -5.40 -0.94 4.70
C ALA A 144 -5.42 -0.04 5.93
N TRP A 145 -4.24 0.19 6.52
CA TRP A 145 -4.06 1.03 7.70
C TRP A 145 -2.66 1.61 7.76
N GLY A 146 -2.52 2.80 8.36
CA GLY A 146 -1.23 3.38 8.71
C GLY A 146 -0.30 3.61 7.51
N ALA A 147 -0.84 4.07 6.40
CA ALA A 147 -0.05 4.42 5.23
C ALA A 147 0.87 5.62 5.52
N GLN A 148 2.18 5.48 5.27
CA GLN A 148 3.18 6.44 5.65
C GLN A 148 4.27 6.59 4.60
N LEU A 149 4.78 7.81 4.47
CA LEU A 149 5.95 8.16 3.67
C LEU A 149 7.07 8.63 4.59
N ASN A 150 8.24 8.03 4.46
CA ASN A 150 9.42 8.34 5.25
C ASN A 150 10.65 8.55 4.37
N ARG A 151 11.66 9.21 4.93
CA ARG A 151 12.99 9.21 4.33
C ARG A 151 13.70 7.90 4.69
N SER A 152 14.29 7.23 3.69
CA SER A 152 15.00 5.96 3.90
C SER A 152 16.22 6.09 4.79
N ASP A 153 16.86 7.27 4.79
CA ASP A 153 18.06 7.57 5.58
C ASP A 153 17.75 7.81 7.07
N LEU A 154 16.48 7.98 7.42
CA LEU A 154 16.08 8.22 8.82
C LEU A 154 15.82 6.92 9.61
N GLY A 155 16.10 5.77 9.06
CA GLY A 155 16.16 4.40 9.63
C GLY A 155 15.35 4.03 10.87
N GLY A 156 15.00 5.00 11.70
CA GLY A 156 14.42 4.80 13.01
C GLY A 156 12.91 4.54 13.06
N MET A 157 12.19 4.81 11.98
CA MET A 157 10.74 4.65 11.97
C MET A 157 10.29 3.23 11.67
N VAL A 158 11.19 2.40 11.17
CA VAL A 158 10.94 1.01 10.83
C VAL A 158 10.75 0.13 12.06
N ASN A 159 11.32 0.53 13.20
CA ASN A 159 11.41 -0.30 14.40
C ASN A 159 10.58 0.20 15.59
N ASN A 160 9.70 1.18 15.41
CA ASN A 160 8.88 1.66 16.51
C ASN A 160 7.40 1.69 16.15
N PRO A 161 6.74 0.50 16.16
CA PRO A 161 5.31 0.40 15.87
C PRO A 161 4.42 1.07 16.93
N ASP A 162 4.99 1.37 18.12
CA ASP A 162 4.23 1.85 19.27
C ASP A 162 4.10 3.37 19.34
N ARG A 163 4.68 4.12 18.39
CA ARG A 163 4.65 5.58 18.37
C ARG A 163 3.98 6.13 17.13
N GLY A 164 2.67 6.23 17.16
CA GLY A 164 1.89 6.94 16.17
C GLY A 164 2.15 8.45 16.08
N ASP A 165 2.93 8.99 17.02
CA ASP A 165 3.37 10.38 17.09
C ASP A 165 4.79 10.63 16.55
N SER A 166 5.48 9.58 16.14
CA SER A 166 6.84 9.67 15.57
C SER A 166 6.89 10.15 14.12
N TYR A 167 5.76 10.57 13.58
CA TYR A 167 5.57 10.91 12.16
C TYR A 167 5.48 12.41 11.95
N VAL A 168 6.49 13.08 12.31
CA VAL A 168 6.62 14.51 12.05
C VAL A 168 7.59 14.75 10.91
#